data_5a39006e7db2468b2829611dc901e7a0
#
_entry.id   5a39006e7db2468b2829611dc901e7a0
#
_cell.length_a   1.000
_cell.length_b   1.000
_cell.length_c   1.000
_cell.angle_alpha   90.00
_cell.angle_beta   90.00
_cell.angle_gamma   90.00
#
_symmetry.space_group_name_H-M   'P 1'
#
loop_
_entity.id
_entity.type
_entity.pdbx_description
1 polymer ?
#
loop_
_entity_poly.entity_id
_entity_poly.type
_entity_poly.pdbx_seq_one_letter_code
_entity_poly.pdbx_strand_id
1 'polypeptide(L)'
;RSGTGSGWVYKSSATSSYIITNNHVIESAALSGTITVEFSNGDQIDAKIIGRDKAYDLAVLQINRGNLAALNLGDSTKLVVGESVMAVGSPLGLASTVTTGIISALNRPVSAGSVGAESFVNAIQTDAAINPGNSGGALVNSQGQIIGVNSAIATLSSGGTSGSIGLGFAIPITEAKRVIDEIITSPTNTSTRPVLGVFFDNTYEGNGARILRLSPGEAAENAGIPVGSIVKSIGGQRVTDQVSAIVRIRSFAPGATVSVTVELPNGSGVKTYTVKLGKAPSNG
;
A
#
# COMPACT_ATOMS: atom_id res chain seq x y z
N ARG A 1 3.59 -10.11 22.71
CA ARG A 1 4.09 -8.73 22.37
C ARG A 1 2.87 -7.90 22.04
N SER A 2 2.63 -6.79 22.75
CA SER A 2 1.63 -5.80 22.37
C SER A 2 2.19 -4.91 21.27
N GLY A 3 1.49 -4.80 20.15
CA GLY A 3 1.76 -3.81 19.11
C GLY A 3 0.87 -2.60 19.31
N THR A 4 1.33 -1.41 18.94
CA THR A 4 0.54 -0.18 18.91
C THR A 4 0.61 0.44 17.53
N GLY A 5 -0.45 1.12 17.13
CA GLY A 5 -0.54 1.83 15.86
C GLY A 5 -1.72 2.79 15.87
N SER A 6 -1.99 3.38 14.74
CA SER A 6 -3.09 4.31 14.53
C SER A 6 -4.14 3.74 13.59
N GLY A 7 -5.29 4.38 13.56
CA GLY A 7 -6.36 4.07 12.62
C GLY A 7 -7.27 5.28 12.42
N TRP A 8 -8.18 5.16 11.49
CA TRP A 8 -9.18 6.21 11.21
C TRP A 8 -10.52 5.59 10.79
N VAL A 9 -11.60 6.34 11.03
CA VAL A 9 -12.96 5.91 10.72
C VAL A 9 -13.22 6.04 9.23
N TYR A 10 -13.46 4.91 8.56
CA TYR A 10 -13.75 4.86 7.13
C TYR A 10 -15.22 5.03 6.82
N LYS A 11 -16.06 4.24 7.49
CA LYS A 11 -17.52 4.30 7.37
C LYS A 11 -18.14 4.05 8.74
N SER A 12 -19.24 4.71 9.02
CA SER A 12 -19.99 4.55 10.27
C SER A 12 -21.49 4.42 9.96
N SER A 13 -22.15 3.48 10.64
CA SER A 13 -23.60 3.31 10.68
C SER A 13 -24.15 3.82 12.01
N ALA A 14 -25.42 3.56 12.29
CA ALA A 14 -26.00 3.87 13.61
C ALA A 14 -25.41 3.01 14.74
N THR A 15 -24.90 1.81 14.45
CA THR A 15 -24.51 0.81 15.48
C THR A 15 -23.07 0.38 15.41
N SER A 16 -22.39 0.53 14.28
CA SER A 16 -21.03 0.04 14.06
C SER A 16 -20.23 0.94 13.15
N SER A 17 -18.91 0.84 13.23
CA SER A 17 -17.99 1.59 12.37
C SER A 17 -16.86 0.70 11.87
N TYR A 18 -16.40 0.97 10.65
CA TYR A 18 -15.19 0.40 10.10
C TYR A 18 -14.01 1.33 10.36
N ILE A 19 -12.95 0.74 10.93
CA ILE A 19 -11.68 1.41 11.21
C ILE A 19 -10.63 0.82 10.28
N ILE A 20 -9.86 1.69 9.64
CA ILE A 20 -8.74 1.29 8.79
C ILE A 20 -7.43 1.49 9.52
N THR A 21 -6.54 0.52 9.36
CA THR A 21 -5.17 0.54 9.88
C THR A 21 -4.24 -0.25 8.94
N ASN A 22 -2.96 -0.35 9.27
CA ASN A 22 -2.05 -1.24 8.55
C ASN A 22 -2.17 -2.70 9.01
N ASN A 23 -1.89 -3.64 8.09
CA ASN A 23 -1.84 -5.06 8.42
C ASN A 23 -0.77 -5.36 9.47
N HIS A 24 0.44 -4.80 9.33
CA HIS A 24 1.53 -5.05 10.26
C HIS A 24 1.22 -4.62 11.70
N VAL A 25 0.36 -3.60 11.89
CA VAL A 25 -0.08 -3.13 13.22
C VAL A 25 -0.86 -4.21 13.95
N ILE A 26 -1.68 -4.98 13.23
CA ILE A 26 -2.57 -6.00 13.82
C ILE A 26 -2.09 -7.44 13.60
N GLU A 27 -0.96 -7.65 12.94
CA GLU A 27 -0.52 -8.99 12.50
C GLU A 27 -0.35 -9.97 13.66
N SER A 28 0.24 -9.52 14.78
CA SER A 28 0.41 -10.37 15.97
C SER A 28 -0.94 -10.74 16.60
N ALA A 29 -1.89 -9.82 16.64
CA ALA A 29 -3.23 -10.05 17.20
C ALA A 29 -4.10 -10.92 16.27
N ALA A 30 -3.84 -10.90 14.95
CA ALA A 30 -4.57 -11.71 13.99
C ALA A 30 -4.31 -13.22 14.13
N LEU A 31 -3.22 -13.62 14.78
CA LEU A 31 -2.90 -15.03 15.04
C LEU A 31 -3.52 -15.52 16.36
N SER A 32 -3.45 -14.72 17.40
CA SER A 32 -4.00 -15.05 18.72
C SER A 32 -3.96 -13.82 19.63
N GLY A 33 -4.99 -13.01 19.62
CA GLY A 33 -5.00 -11.81 20.45
C GLY A 33 -6.28 -11.02 20.35
N THR A 34 -6.36 -9.95 21.13
CA THR A 34 -7.43 -8.96 21.11
C THR A 34 -6.91 -7.66 20.53
N ILE A 35 -7.80 -6.93 19.87
CA ILE A 35 -7.51 -5.60 19.36
C ILE A 35 -8.46 -4.65 20.08
N THR A 36 -7.91 -3.62 20.69
CA THR A 36 -8.66 -2.55 21.31
C THR A 36 -8.41 -1.25 20.56
N VAL A 37 -9.47 -0.55 20.18
CA VAL A 37 -9.43 0.79 19.61
C VAL A 37 -9.63 1.79 20.73
N GLU A 38 -8.66 2.68 20.90
CA GLU A 38 -8.71 3.80 21.83
C GLU A 38 -9.01 5.09 21.07
N PHE A 39 -9.98 5.85 21.56
CA PHE A 39 -10.37 7.15 21.00
C PHE A 39 -9.63 8.29 21.72
N SER A 40 -9.64 9.47 21.11
CA SER A 40 -8.98 10.67 21.66
C SER A 40 -9.49 11.11 23.04
N ASN A 41 -10.70 10.70 23.42
CA ASN A 41 -11.27 10.94 24.75
C ASN A 41 -10.92 9.87 25.79
N GLY A 42 -10.09 8.86 25.41
CA GLY A 42 -9.69 7.75 26.27
C GLY A 42 -10.65 6.56 26.29
N ASP A 43 -11.80 6.63 25.60
CA ASP A 43 -12.70 5.47 25.48
C ASP A 43 -12.00 4.34 24.74
N GLN A 44 -12.16 3.11 25.24
CA GLN A 44 -11.62 1.90 24.66
C GLN A 44 -12.73 0.94 24.25
N ILE A 45 -12.64 0.37 23.07
CA ILE A 45 -13.61 -0.58 22.52
C ILE A 45 -12.88 -1.70 21.80
N ASP A 46 -13.31 -2.94 22.05
CA ASP A 46 -12.81 -4.11 21.34
C ASP A 46 -13.19 -4.07 19.86
N ALA A 47 -12.24 -4.43 19.01
CA ALA A 47 -12.41 -4.45 17.59
C ALA A 47 -12.28 -5.87 17.02
N LYS A 48 -13.12 -6.18 16.03
CA LYS A 48 -13.05 -7.42 15.26
C LYS A 48 -12.33 -7.16 13.93
N ILE A 49 -11.41 -8.04 13.56
CA ILE A 49 -10.83 -8.04 12.21
C ILE A 49 -11.91 -8.49 11.23
N ILE A 50 -12.24 -7.64 10.25
CA ILE A 50 -13.09 -8.00 9.12
C ILE A 50 -12.26 -8.71 8.06
N GLY A 51 -11.14 -8.12 7.68
CA GLY A 51 -10.19 -8.71 6.76
C GLY A 51 -8.91 -7.89 6.69
N ARG A 52 -7.91 -8.44 6.05
CA ARG A 52 -6.60 -7.82 5.91
C ARG A 52 -5.93 -8.20 4.60
N ASP A 53 -5.00 -7.38 4.17
CA ASP A 53 -4.19 -7.59 2.98
C ASP A 53 -2.71 -7.30 3.31
N LYS A 54 -1.91 -8.35 3.39
CA LYS A 54 -0.46 -8.23 3.66
C LYS A 54 0.29 -7.57 2.51
N ALA A 55 -0.15 -7.84 1.28
CA ALA A 55 0.55 -7.37 0.09
C ALA A 55 0.45 -5.85 -0.09
N TYR A 56 -0.64 -5.25 0.40
CA TYR A 56 -0.89 -3.80 0.42
C TYR A 56 -0.72 -3.19 1.82
N ASP A 57 -0.39 -4.00 2.82
CA ASP A 57 -0.24 -3.59 4.22
C ASP A 57 -1.48 -2.86 4.77
N LEU A 58 -2.68 -3.38 4.51
CA LEU A 58 -3.95 -2.79 4.93
C LEU A 58 -4.78 -3.77 5.77
N ALA A 59 -5.53 -3.27 6.72
CA ALA A 59 -6.49 -4.02 7.50
C ALA A 59 -7.78 -3.22 7.77
N VAL A 60 -8.89 -3.93 7.81
CA VAL A 60 -10.22 -3.40 8.14
C VAL A 60 -10.68 -4.02 9.45
N LEU A 61 -10.93 -3.18 10.43
CA LEU A 61 -11.49 -3.53 11.71
C LEU A 61 -12.94 -3.06 11.79
N GLN A 62 -13.75 -3.72 12.62
CA GLN A 62 -15.09 -3.28 12.96
C GLN A 62 -15.20 -3.13 14.48
N ILE A 63 -15.82 -2.05 14.91
CA ILE A 63 -16.19 -1.80 16.31
C ILE A 63 -17.71 -1.66 16.43
N ASN A 64 -18.27 -2.05 17.58
CA ASN A 64 -19.68 -1.92 17.92
C ASN A 64 -20.00 -0.53 18.49
N ARG A 65 -19.61 0.52 17.76
CA ARG A 65 -19.91 1.92 18.03
C ARG A 65 -20.21 2.62 16.72
N GLY A 66 -21.40 3.17 16.61
CA GLY A 66 -21.85 3.93 15.45
C GLY A 66 -21.80 5.44 15.68
N ASN A 67 -22.32 6.17 14.69
CA ASN A 67 -22.44 7.63 14.68
C ASN A 67 -21.10 8.35 14.88
N LEU A 68 -20.00 7.75 14.38
CA LEU A 68 -18.67 8.36 14.38
C LEU A 68 -18.47 9.17 13.10
N ALA A 69 -17.75 10.29 13.22
CA ALA A 69 -17.35 11.08 12.06
C ALA A 69 -16.34 10.29 11.21
N ALA A 70 -16.70 9.95 9.98
CA ALA A 70 -15.80 9.37 8.99
C ALA A 70 -14.97 10.48 8.33
N LEU A 71 -13.71 10.16 7.98
CA LEU A 71 -12.88 11.08 7.22
C LEU A 71 -13.32 11.13 5.74
N ASN A 72 -13.33 12.33 5.18
CA ASN A 72 -13.52 12.51 3.75
C ASN A 72 -12.29 12.02 2.98
N LEU A 73 -12.51 11.28 1.90
CA LEU A 73 -11.43 10.82 1.04
C LEU A 73 -11.07 11.90 0.01
N GLY A 74 -9.78 12.14 -0.16
CA GLY A 74 -9.23 12.92 -1.26
C GLY A 74 -8.97 12.04 -2.50
N ASP A 75 -8.31 12.60 -3.49
CA ASP A 75 -7.93 11.92 -4.73
C ASP A 75 -6.39 11.91 -4.85
N SER A 76 -5.77 10.79 -4.48
CA SER A 76 -4.32 10.66 -4.53
C SER A 76 -3.73 10.62 -5.94
N THR A 77 -4.56 10.53 -6.98
CA THR A 77 -4.09 10.57 -8.38
C THR A 77 -3.79 11.99 -8.87
N LYS A 78 -4.27 13.01 -8.14
CA LYS A 78 -4.12 14.43 -8.48
C LYS A 78 -3.09 15.17 -7.66
N LEU A 79 -2.42 14.47 -6.75
CA LEU A 79 -1.44 15.08 -5.86
C LEU A 79 -0.24 15.64 -6.63
N VAL A 80 0.29 16.75 -6.13
CA VAL A 80 1.45 17.44 -6.68
C VAL A 80 2.54 17.54 -5.62
N VAL A 81 3.80 17.34 -6.03
CA VAL A 81 4.96 17.53 -5.16
C VAL A 81 5.00 18.99 -4.68
N GLY A 82 5.22 19.18 -3.38
CA GLY A 82 5.18 20.48 -2.72
C GLY A 82 3.85 20.82 -2.03
N GLU A 83 2.78 20.04 -2.26
CA GLU A 83 1.52 20.23 -1.52
C GLU A 83 1.71 19.99 -0.03
N SER A 84 1.11 20.86 0.81
CA SER A 84 1.13 20.74 2.27
C SER A 84 0.30 19.57 2.73
N VAL A 85 0.83 18.79 3.66
CA VAL A 85 0.18 17.62 4.26
C VAL A 85 0.35 17.58 5.78
N MET A 86 -0.55 16.87 6.44
CA MET A 86 -0.44 16.55 7.86
C MET A 86 -0.55 15.04 8.06
N ALA A 87 0.38 14.47 8.80
CA ALA A 87 0.29 13.09 9.25
C ALA A 87 -0.31 13.06 10.65
N VAL A 88 -1.40 12.32 10.79
CA VAL A 88 -2.15 12.17 12.05
C VAL A 88 -1.97 10.75 12.56
N GLY A 89 -1.69 10.61 13.86
CA GLY A 89 -1.52 9.32 14.47
C GLY A 89 -1.40 9.41 16.01
N SER A 90 -1.08 8.28 16.63
CA SER A 90 -0.91 8.15 18.09
C SER A 90 0.42 7.45 18.40
N PRO A 91 1.56 8.07 18.09
CA PRO A 91 2.86 7.46 18.34
C PRO A 91 3.08 7.29 19.84
N LEU A 92 3.59 6.12 20.24
CA LEU A 92 3.95 5.81 21.64
C LEU A 92 2.78 5.93 22.64
N GLY A 93 1.53 5.82 22.17
CA GLY A 93 0.35 6.01 23.02
C GLY A 93 0.04 7.49 23.34
N LEU A 94 0.75 8.43 22.70
CA LEU A 94 0.43 9.86 22.79
C LEU A 94 -0.72 10.15 21.83
N ALA A 95 -1.93 10.19 22.35
CA ALA A 95 -3.13 10.43 21.56
C ALA A 95 -3.05 11.73 20.75
N SER A 96 -3.51 11.65 19.48
CA SER A 96 -3.70 12.81 18.61
C SER A 96 -2.42 13.60 18.27
N THR A 97 -1.32 12.91 17.99
CA THR A 97 -0.13 13.57 17.48
C THR A 97 -0.33 13.95 16.01
N VAL A 98 -0.04 15.19 15.70
CA VAL A 98 -0.06 15.73 14.32
C VAL A 98 1.33 16.24 13.97
N THR A 99 1.83 15.81 12.82
CA THR A 99 3.06 16.36 12.22
C THR A 99 2.73 16.95 10.86
N THR A 100 3.45 18.00 10.46
CA THR A 100 3.22 18.69 9.19
C THR A 100 4.43 18.57 8.28
N GLY A 101 4.20 18.62 6.99
CA GLY A 101 5.21 18.59 5.95
C GLY A 101 4.60 18.83 4.58
N ILE A 102 5.29 18.37 3.56
CA ILE A 102 4.86 18.44 2.16
C ILE A 102 4.90 17.05 1.52
N ILE A 103 4.29 16.91 0.36
CA ILE A 103 4.56 15.79 -0.55
C ILE A 103 5.95 15.99 -1.14
N SER A 104 6.91 15.16 -0.71
CA SER A 104 8.30 15.24 -1.17
C SER A 104 8.52 14.53 -2.50
N ALA A 105 7.78 13.44 -2.74
CA ALA A 105 7.78 12.71 -4.00
C ALA A 105 6.53 11.84 -4.14
N LEU A 106 6.22 11.47 -5.36
CA LEU A 106 5.15 10.54 -5.71
C LEU A 106 5.72 9.31 -6.40
N ASN A 107 4.93 8.26 -6.41
CA ASN A 107 5.26 7.01 -7.10
C ASN A 107 6.60 6.40 -6.63
N ARG A 108 6.88 6.43 -5.33
CA ARG A 108 8.06 5.79 -4.75
C ARG A 108 7.80 4.29 -4.58
N PRO A 109 8.54 3.42 -5.30
CA PRO A 109 8.47 1.99 -5.04
C PRO A 109 9.08 1.70 -3.68
N VAL A 110 8.28 1.16 -2.78
CA VAL A 110 8.71 0.78 -1.43
C VAL A 110 8.30 -0.67 -1.18
N SER A 111 9.23 -1.45 -0.67
CA SER A 111 8.94 -2.77 -0.12
C SER A 111 9.21 -2.76 1.38
N ALA A 112 8.37 -3.45 2.15
CA ALA A 112 8.51 -3.59 3.59
C ALA A 112 8.12 -5.01 4.01
N GLY A 113 8.74 -5.52 5.07
CA GLY A 113 8.53 -6.88 5.56
C GLY A 113 9.74 -7.79 5.37
N SER A 114 9.59 -9.06 5.77
CA SER A 114 10.63 -10.09 5.61
C SER A 114 10.55 -10.73 4.24
N VAL A 115 11.65 -11.32 3.77
CA VAL A 115 11.71 -12.07 2.51
C VAL A 115 10.59 -13.11 2.45
N GLY A 116 9.75 -13.04 1.41
CA GLY A 116 8.59 -13.91 1.20
C GLY A 116 7.28 -13.44 1.85
N ALA A 117 7.32 -12.38 2.66
CA ALA A 117 6.17 -11.73 3.28
C ALA A 117 6.18 -10.21 3.08
N GLU A 118 6.75 -9.76 1.96
CA GLU A 118 6.89 -8.33 1.66
C GLU A 118 5.59 -7.71 1.17
N SER A 119 5.28 -6.54 1.70
CA SER A 119 4.34 -5.60 1.08
C SER A 119 5.06 -4.75 0.03
N PHE A 120 4.35 -4.40 -1.02
CA PHE A 120 4.88 -3.57 -2.10
C PHE A 120 3.92 -2.43 -2.36
N VAL A 121 4.35 -1.21 -2.11
CA VAL A 121 3.52 -0.01 -2.15
C VAL A 121 4.09 1.02 -3.11
N ASN A 122 3.22 1.63 -3.91
CA ASN A 122 3.55 2.80 -4.73
C ASN A 122 3.39 4.06 -3.88
N ALA A 123 4.33 4.32 -2.97
CA ALA A 123 4.15 5.25 -1.88
C ALA A 123 4.16 6.73 -2.28
N ILE A 124 3.37 7.51 -1.53
CA ILE A 124 3.56 8.96 -1.37
C ILE A 124 4.71 9.13 -0.37
N GLN A 125 5.73 9.91 -0.75
CA GLN A 125 6.80 10.30 0.16
C GLN A 125 6.50 11.69 0.74
N THR A 126 6.70 11.86 2.05
CA THR A 126 6.54 13.13 2.77
C THR A 126 7.69 13.34 3.75
N ASP A 127 8.01 14.58 4.06
CA ASP A 127 8.91 14.98 5.13
C ASP A 127 8.18 15.20 6.47
N ALA A 128 6.85 15.15 6.50
CA ALA A 128 6.10 15.03 7.75
C ALA A 128 6.61 13.84 8.56
N ALA A 129 6.89 14.05 9.85
CA ALA A 129 7.50 13.01 10.69
C ALA A 129 6.54 11.83 10.88
N ILE A 130 6.86 10.70 10.25
CA ILE A 130 6.16 9.42 10.42
C ILE A 130 7.07 8.50 11.24
N ASN A 131 6.63 8.19 12.46
CA ASN A 131 7.35 7.37 13.43
C ASN A 131 6.53 6.12 13.80
N PRO A 132 7.14 5.09 14.43
CA PRO A 132 6.40 3.97 14.99
C PRO A 132 5.24 4.44 15.86
N GLY A 133 4.03 3.91 15.61
CA GLY A 133 2.77 4.36 16.18
C GLY A 133 1.92 5.21 15.24
N ASN A 134 2.49 5.94 14.29
CA ASN A 134 1.72 6.64 13.25
C ASN A 134 1.21 5.69 12.15
N SER A 135 1.77 4.48 12.04
CA SER A 135 1.31 3.46 11.08
C SER A 135 -0.18 3.20 11.21
N GLY A 136 -0.88 3.19 10.08
CA GLY A 136 -2.33 3.04 9.97
C GLY A 136 -3.11 4.34 10.13
N GLY A 137 -2.46 5.42 10.60
CA GLY A 137 -3.05 6.76 10.69
C GLY A 137 -3.22 7.44 9.33
N ALA A 138 -3.83 8.61 9.34
CA ALA A 138 -4.16 9.35 8.14
C ALA A 138 -3.04 10.32 7.72
N LEU A 139 -2.70 10.34 6.42
CA LEU A 139 -2.07 11.49 5.78
C LEU A 139 -3.18 12.32 5.14
N VAL A 140 -3.31 13.59 5.54
CA VAL A 140 -4.37 14.47 5.06
C VAL A 140 -3.82 15.69 4.33
N ASN A 141 -4.58 16.20 3.37
CA ASN A 141 -4.28 17.46 2.67
C ASN A 141 -4.76 18.69 3.46
N SER A 142 -4.54 19.87 2.92
CA SER A 142 -4.95 21.14 3.52
C SER A 142 -6.47 21.33 3.68
N GLN A 143 -7.30 20.52 2.98
CA GLN A 143 -8.74 20.49 3.12
C GLN A 143 -9.22 19.46 4.18
N GLY A 144 -8.30 18.78 4.88
CA GLY A 144 -8.64 17.74 5.84
C GLY A 144 -9.11 16.43 5.20
N GLN A 145 -8.89 16.25 3.91
CA GLN A 145 -9.22 15.02 3.21
C GLN A 145 -8.04 14.05 3.30
N ILE A 146 -8.33 12.78 3.59
CA ILE A 146 -7.30 11.74 3.62
C ILE A 146 -6.82 11.44 2.20
N ILE A 147 -5.51 11.53 1.99
CA ILE A 147 -4.82 11.27 0.72
C ILE A 147 -3.93 10.04 0.79
N GLY A 148 -3.65 9.53 1.99
CA GLY A 148 -2.85 8.33 2.19
C GLY A 148 -2.99 7.73 3.58
N VAL A 149 -2.54 6.48 3.73
CA VAL A 149 -2.44 5.76 5.00
C VAL A 149 -0.97 5.70 5.39
N ASN A 150 -0.61 6.30 6.53
CA ASN A 150 0.78 6.36 7.01
C ASN A 150 1.35 4.96 7.22
N SER A 151 2.61 4.73 6.85
CA SER A 151 3.31 3.46 7.08
C SER A 151 4.76 3.72 7.51
N ALA A 152 5.08 3.45 8.77
CA ALA A 152 6.41 3.64 9.34
C ALA A 152 7.40 2.51 8.99
N ILE A 153 6.92 1.35 8.51
CA ILE A 153 7.80 0.21 8.14
C ILE A 153 8.74 0.56 7.01
N ALA A 154 8.26 1.33 6.04
CA ALA A 154 9.06 1.74 4.89
C ALA A 154 10.27 2.60 5.28
N THR A 155 10.22 3.29 6.44
CA THR A 155 11.28 4.14 6.96
C THR A 155 12.38 3.31 7.65
N LEU A 156 12.04 2.17 8.23
CA LEU A 156 12.98 1.33 9.00
C LEU A 156 13.93 0.50 8.12
N SER A 157 13.59 0.28 6.84
CA SER A 157 14.42 -0.48 5.89
C SER A 157 15.70 0.26 5.47
N SER A 158 15.85 1.53 5.83
CA SER A 158 16.97 2.41 5.40
C SER A 158 18.13 2.52 6.39
N GLY A 159 18.26 1.58 7.34
CA GLY A 159 19.46 1.49 8.16
C GLY A 159 19.35 2.05 9.58
N GLY A 160 18.61 1.39 10.44
CA GLY A 160 19.01 1.24 11.84
C GLY A 160 18.81 2.41 12.81
N THR A 161 18.25 3.54 12.43
CA THR A 161 17.87 4.61 13.38
C THR A 161 16.37 4.63 13.62
N SER A 162 15.99 4.48 14.89
CA SER A 162 14.62 4.61 15.36
C SER A 162 14.20 6.09 15.31
N GLY A 163 13.42 6.47 14.27
CA GLY A 163 12.87 7.81 14.14
C GLY A 163 12.86 8.35 12.72
N SER A 164 11.98 9.32 12.43
CA SER A 164 11.89 9.97 11.12
C SER A 164 13.09 10.87 10.86
N ILE A 165 13.74 10.67 9.72
CA ILE A 165 14.82 11.51 9.19
C ILE A 165 14.35 12.41 8.04
N GLY A 166 13.03 12.72 7.98
CA GLY A 166 12.43 13.45 6.87
C GLY A 166 12.06 12.57 5.67
N LEU A 167 12.01 11.24 5.87
CA LEU A 167 11.59 10.26 4.89
C LEU A 167 10.40 9.47 5.46
N GLY A 168 9.21 9.99 5.28
CA GLY A 168 7.95 9.33 5.61
C GLY A 168 7.27 8.78 4.37
N PHE A 169 6.50 7.70 4.51
CA PHE A 169 5.78 7.08 3.41
C PHE A 169 4.32 6.83 3.78
N ALA A 170 3.45 6.95 2.79
CA ALA A 170 2.03 6.64 2.94
C ALA A 170 1.51 5.88 1.72
N ILE A 171 0.59 4.94 1.96
CA ILE A 171 -0.13 4.19 0.93
C ILE A 171 -1.16 5.14 0.32
N PRO A 172 -1.17 5.36 -1.02
CA PRO A 172 -2.12 6.27 -1.65
C PRO A 172 -3.57 5.88 -1.38
N ILE A 173 -4.42 6.86 -1.05
CA ILE A 173 -5.80 6.59 -0.65
C ILE A 173 -6.65 5.96 -1.76
N THR A 174 -6.40 6.28 -3.02
CA THR A 174 -7.12 5.69 -4.17
C THR A 174 -6.86 4.19 -4.27
N GLU A 175 -5.62 3.76 -4.01
CA GLU A 175 -5.24 2.34 -3.95
C GLU A 175 -5.82 1.68 -2.69
N ALA A 176 -5.64 2.31 -1.53
CA ALA A 176 -6.16 1.81 -0.26
C ALA A 176 -7.67 1.63 -0.29
N LYS A 177 -8.41 2.61 -0.83
CA LYS A 177 -9.88 2.54 -0.96
C LYS A 177 -10.34 1.31 -1.74
N ARG A 178 -9.68 1.00 -2.86
CA ARG A 178 -10.03 -0.18 -3.66
C ARG A 178 -9.89 -1.46 -2.84
N VAL A 179 -8.78 -1.64 -2.15
CA VAL A 179 -8.50 -2.81 -1.30
C VAL A 179 -9.48 -2.90 -0.14
N ILE A 180 -9.74 -1.79 0.55
CA ILE A 180 -10.66 -1.68 1.68
C ILE A 180 -12.09 -2.03 1.25
N ASP A 181 -12.58 -1.45 0.14
CA ASP A 181 -13.93 -1.72 -0.36
C ASP A 181 -14.07 -3.20 -0.79
N GLU A 182 -13.06 -3.79 -1.42
CA GLU A 182 -13.06 -5.22 -1.75
C GLU A 182 -13.15 -6.08 -0.48
N ILE A 183 -12.36 -5.79 0.56
CA ILE A 183 -12.41 -6.52 1.84
C ILE A 183 -13.81 -6.43 2.47
N ILE A 184 -14.42 -5.26 2.47
CA ILE A 184 -15.73 -5.03 3.10
C ILE A 184 -16.85 -5.74 2.31
N THR A 185 -16.77 -5.77 0.98
CA THR A 185 -17.84 -6.27 0.11
C THR A 185 -17.67 -7.71 -0.34
N SER A 186 -16.46 -8.25 -0.25
CA SER A 186 -16.17 -9.65 -0.61
C SER A 186 -16.83 -10.62 0.38
N PRO A 187 -17.48 -11.69 -0.10
CA PRO A 187 -18.03 -12.74 0.78
C PRO A 187 -16.98 -13.42 1.65
N THR A 188 -15.72 -13.40 1.25
CA THR A 188 -14.59 -14.01 1.94
C THR A 188 -13.76 -12.98 2.71
N ASN A 189 -14.16 -11.71 2.70
CA ASN A 189 -13.43 -10.59 3.32
C ASN A 189 -11.96 -10.49 2.85
N THR A 190 -11.73 -10.79 1.58
CA THR A 190 -10.41 -10.76 0.94
C THR A 190 -10.42 -9.77 -0.23
N SER A 191 -9.26 -9.23 -0.53
CA SER A 191 -9.00 -8.39 -1.70
C SER A 191 -8.34 -9.17 -2.82
N THR A 192 -8.16 -8.51 -3.95
CA THR A 192 -7.49 -9.06 -5.12
C THR A 192 -6.38 -8.13 -5.59
N ARG A 193 -5.39 -8.72 -6.25
CA ARG A 193 -4.25 -7.97 -6.82
C ARG A 193 -4.16 -8.19 -8.32
N PRO A 194 -3.71 -7.18 -9.09
CA PRO A 194 -3.39 -7.36 -10.49
C PRO A 194 -2.13 -8.21 -10.63
N VAL A 195 -2.08 -9.02 -11.67
CA VAL A 195 -0.92 -9.84 -11.99
C VAL A 195 -0.53 -9.70 -13.45
N LEU A 196 0.78 -9.59 -13.69
CA LEU A 196 1.35 -9.65 -15.05
C LEU A 196 1.63 -11.10 -15.47
N GLY A 197 1.78 -12.01 -14.51
CA GLY A 197 2.09 -13.41 -14.78
C GLY A 197 3.55 -13.64 -15.16
N VAL A 198 4.47 -12.97 -14.49
CA VAL A 198 5.91 -13.09 -14.70
C VAL A 198 6.64 -13.42 -13.41
N PHE A 199 7.75 -14.11 -13.52
CA PHE A 199 8.76 -14.22 -12.47
C PHE A 199 9.97 -13.45 -12.91
N PHE A 200 10.38 -12.50 -12.10
CA PHE A 200 11.57 -11.71 -12.36
C PHE A 200 12.83 -12.44 -11.88
N ASP A 201 13.93 -12.14 -12.55
CA ASP A 201 15.25 -12.62 -12.17
C ASP A 201 15.82 -11.70 -11.08
N ASN A 202 15.87 -12.21 -9.86
CA ASN A 202 16.38 -11.49 -8.69
C ASN A 202 17.91 -11.33 -8.66
N THR A 203 18.61 -11.98 -9.58
CA THR A 203 20.08 -11.84 -9.74
C THR A 203 20.47 -10.83 -10.80
N TYR A 204 19.47 -10.22 -11.49
CA TYR A 204 19.74 -9.24 -12.52
C TYR A 204 20.05 -7.87 -11.92
N GLU A 205 21.29 -7.39 -12.08
CA GLU A 205 21.78 -6.11 -11.55
C GLU A 205 21.67 -4.94 -12.54
N GLY A 206 21.15 -5.19 -13.76
CA GLY A 206 20.98 -4.15 -14.77
C GLY A 206 19.75 -3.26 -14.52
N ASN A 207 19.64 -2.17 -15.27
CA ASN A 207 18.51 -1.24 -15.16
C ASN A 207 17.25 -1.85 -15.79
N GLY A 208 16.19 -2.01 -14.98
CA GLY A 208 14.93 -2.65 -15.33
C GLY A 208 14.73 -4.00 -14.63
N ALA A 209 13.64 -4.69 -14.94
CA ALA A 209 13.33 -5.99 -14.37
C ALA A 209 13.36 -7.09 -15.44
N ARG A 210 14.34 -8.01 -15.39
CA ARG A 210 14.48 -9.10 -16.34
C ARG A 210 13.46 -10.20 -16.06
N ILE A 211 12.72 -10.63 -17.06
CA ILE A 211 11.77 -11.74 -16.99
C ILE A 211 12.54 -13.06 -17.06
N LEU A 212 12.51 -13.81 -15.96
CA LEU A 212 13.12 -15.15 -15.88
C LEU A 212 12.23 -16.21 -16.54
N ARG A 213 10.91 -16.15 -16.27
CA ARG A 213 9.92 -17.06 -16.84
C ARG A 213 8.52 -16.45 -16.79
N LEU A 214 7.62 -16.96 -17.62
CA LEU A 214 6.20 -16.59 -17.65
C LEU A 214 5.36 -17.64 -16.90
N SER A 215 4.23 -17.20 -16.36
CA SER A 215 3.18 -18.11 -15.90
C SER A 215 2.29 -18.49 -17.08
N PRO A 216 2.08 -19.79 -17.35
CA PRO A 216 1.24 -20.23 -18.47
C PRO A 216 -0.18 -19.67 -18.40
N GLY A 217 -0.70 -19.19 -19.53
CA GLY A 217 -2.05 -18.64 -19.66
C GLY A 217 -2.26 -17.26 -19.04
N GLU A 218 -1.23 -16.65 -18.45
CA GLU A 218 -1.32 -15.35 -17.79
C GLU A 218 -1.05 -14.18 -18.75
N ALA A 219 -1.20 -12.96 -18.24
CA ALA A 219 -1.26 -11.71 -18.99
C ALA A 219 -0.05 -11.45 -19.91
N ALA A 220 1.17 -11.68 -19.43
CA ALA A 220 2.39 -11.42 -20.20
C ALA A 220 2.55 -12.44 -21.34
N GLU A 221 2.25 -13.71 -21.10
CA GLU A 221 2.28 -14.74 -22.15
C GLU A 221 1.23 -14.46 -23.21
N ASN A 222 -0.01 -14.16 -22.79
CA ASN A 222 -1.11 -13.84 -23.71
C ASN A 222 -0.83 -12.59 -24.57
N ALA A 223 -0.06 -11.64 -24.05
CA ALA A 223 0.40 -10.46 -24.78
C ALA A 223 1.62 -10.74 -25.69
N GLY A 224 2.21 -11.93 -25.60
CA GLY A 224 3.36 -12.33 -26.40
C GLY A 224 4.69 -11.67 -25.98
N ILE A 225 4.84 -11.33 -24.70
CA ILE A 225 6.11 -10.81 -24.17
C ILE A 225 7.12 -11.95 -24.08
N PRO A 226 8.31 -11.86 -24.70
CA PRO A 226 9.29 -12.94 -24.68
C PRO A 226 9.97 -13.09 -23.29
N VAL A 227 10.27 -14.32 -22.91
CA VAL A 227 11.17 -14.62 -21.77
C VAL A 227 12.55 -14.01 -22.05
N GLY A 228 13.22 -13.53 -21.00
CA GLY A 228 14.50 -12.82 -21.10
C GLY A 228 14.39 -11.35 -21.43
N SER A 229 13.18 -10.84 -21.74
CA SER A 229 12.95 -9.40 -21.91
C SER A 229 13.20 -8.66 -20.59
N ILE A 230 13.65 -7.40 -20.69
CA ILE A 230 13.86 -6.52 -19.55
C ILE A 230 12.76 -5.46 -19.55
N VAL A 231 11.89 -5.48 -18.54
CA VAL A 231 10.82 -4.49 -18.40
C VAL A 231 11.43 -3.13 -18.04
N LYS A 232 11.14 -2.12 -18.83
CA LYS A 232 11.64 -0.74 -18.68
C LYS A 232 10.58 0.24 -18.20
N SER A 233 9.30 0.02 -18.54
CA SER A 233 8.20 0.81 -18.01
C SER A 233 6.89 0.03 -18.00
N ILE A 234 5.99 0.39 -17.07
CA ILE A 234 4.63 -0.13 -16.96
C ILE A 234 3.70 1.05 -16.77
N GLY A 235 2.68 1.19 -17.63
CA GLY A 235 1.76 2.33 -17.59
C GLY A 235 2.45 3.68 -17.75
N GLY A 236 3.54 3.75 -18.52
CA GLY A 236 4.35 4.95 -18.68
C GLY A 236 5.31 5.24 -17.51
N GLN A 237 5.21 4.53 -16.40
CA GLN A 237 6.09 4.70 -15.24
C GLN A 237 7.35 3.85 -15.38
N ARG A 238 8.51 4.47 -15.16
CA ARG A 238 9.81 3.82 -15.26
C ARG A 238 9.95 2.66 -14.28
N VAL A 239 10.55 1.57 -14.74
CA VAL A 239 10.97 0.40 -13.96
C VAL A 239 12.50 0.40 -13.90
N THR A 240 13.05 0.41 -12.71
CA THR A 240 14.49 0.41 -12.44
C THR A 240 15.02 -0.95 -11.99
N ASP A 241 14.15 -1.75 -11.39
CA ASP A 241 14.45 -3.02 -10.75
C ASP A 241 13.16 -3.86 -10.58
N GLN A 242 13.30 -5.05 -10.01
CA GLN A 242 12.19 -5.96 -9.73
C GLN A 242 11.15 -5.35 -8.78
N VAL A 243 11.57 -4.65 -7.73
CA VAL A 243 10.67 -4.05 -6.74
C VAL A 243 9.78 -3.01 -7.42
N SER A 244 10.39 -2.12 -8.20
CA SER A 244 9.65 -1.11 -8.95
C SER A 244 8.68 -1.75 -9.96
N ALA A 245 9.04 -2.84 -10.64
CA ALA A 245 8.14 -3.55 -11.53
C ALA A 245 6.90 -4.09 -10.81
N ILE A 246 7.08 -4.76 -9.67
CA ILE A 246 5.98 -5.30 -8.85
C ILE A 246 5.07 -4.17 -8.35
N VAL A 247 5.66 -3.09 -7.84
CA VAL A 247 4.93 -1.92 -7.36
C VAL A 247 4.10 -1.29 -8.48
N ARG A 248 4.69 -1.11 -9.70
CA ARG A 248 3.95 -0.56 -10.86
C ARG A 248 2.78 -1.45 -11.26
N ILE A 249 2.95 -2.78 -11.29
CA ILE A 249 1.85 -3.70 -11.56
C ILE A 249 0.75 -3.51 -10.53
N ARG A 250 1.09 -3.50 -9.24
CA ARG A 250 0.13 -3.42 -8.13
C ARG A 250 -0.63 -2.11 -8.03
N SER A 251 -0.10 -1.01 -8.59
CA SER A 251 -0.78 0.30 -8.60
C SER A 251 -2.01 0.35 -9.52
N PHE A 252 -2.19 -0.65 -10.38
CA PHE A 252 -3.37 -0.75 -11.25
C PHE A 252 -4.48 -1.60 -10.61
N ALA A 253 -5.69 -1.46 -11.13
CA ALA A 253 -6.78 -2.38 -10.77
C ALA A 253 -6.58 -3.75 -11.47
N PRO A 254 -7.01 -4.86 -10.85
CA PRO A 254 -7.11 -6.13 -11.54
C PRO A 254 -7.94 -6.02 -12.81
N GLY A 255 -7.48 -6.61 -13.92
CA GLY A 255 -8.12 -6.53 -15.23
C GLY A 255 -7.86 -5.24 -16.01
N ALA A 256 -7.13 -4.29 -15.46
CA ALA A 256 -6.75 -3.07 -16.17
C ALA A 256 -5.89 -3.38 -17.39
N THR A 257 -6.06 -2.60 -18.47
CA THR A 257 -5.20 -2.67 -19.64
C THR A 257 -4.10 -1.62 -19.52
N VAL A 258 -2.85 -2.06 -19.58
CA VAL A 258 -1.67 -1.23 -19.36
C VAL A 258 -0.66 -1.40 -20.48
N SER A 259 0.15 -0.36 -20.72
CA SER A 259 1.32 -0.47 -21.60
C SER A 259 2.49 -1.07 -20.81
N VAL A 260 3.17 -2.06 -21.40
CA VAL A 260 4.41 -2.63 -20.87
C VAL A 260 5.49 -2.49 -21.91
N THR A 261 6.48 -1.64 -21.64
CA THR A 261 7.63 -1.44 -22.54
C THR A 261 8.78 -2.30 -22.07
N VAL A 262 9.30 -3.12 -22.95
CA VAL A 262 10.42 -4.02 -22.68
C VAL A 262 11.55 -3.82 -23.68
N GLU A 263 12.77 -4.02 -23.22
CA GLU A 263 13.91 -4.31 -24.07
C GLU A 263 13.89 -5.80 -24.40
N LEU A 264 13.91 -6.13 -25.68
CA LEU A 264 13.81 -7.50 -26.15
C LEU A 264 15.11 -8.28 -25.86
N PRO A 265 15.04 -9.62 -25.73
CA PRO A 265 16.22 -10.44 -25.51
C PRO A 265 17.30 -10.19 -26.60
N ASN A 266 18.58 -10.31 -26.18
CA ASN A 266 19.75 -10.15 -27.07
C ASN A 266 19.91 -8.75 -27.69
N GLY A 267 19.32 -7.72 -27.10
CA GLY A 267 19.47 -6.34 -27.58
C GLY A 267 18.76 -6.07 -28.90
N SER A 268 17.76 -6.88 -29.28
CA SER A 268 17.02 -6.75 -30.55
C SER A 268 16.07 -5.54 -30.60
N GLY A 269 16.13 -4.65 -29.60
CA GLY A 269 15.38 -3.39 -29.57
C GLY A 269 14.40 -3.28 -28.43
N VAL A 270 13.60 -2.20 -28.46
CA VAL A 270 12.58 -1.90 -27.46
C VAL A 270 11.20 -2.04 -28.08
N LYS A 271 10.28 -2.68 -27.38
CA LYS A 271 8.89 -2.86 -27.84
C LYS A 271 7.91 -2.60 -26.70
N THR A 272 6.79 -1.97 -27.05
CA THR A 272 5.67 -1.76 -26.11
C THR A 272 4.54 -2.72 -26.44
N TYR A 273 4.06 -3.42 -25.41
CA TYR A 273 2.93 -4.33 -25.47
C TYR A 273 1.73 -3.72 -24.73
N THR A 274 0.53 -3.94 -25.24
CA THR A 274 -0.71 -3.65 -24.55
C THR A 274 -1.13 -4.93 -23.80
N VAL A 275 -1.18 -4.87 -22.48
CA VAL A 275 -1.40 -6.04 -21.63
C VAL A 275 -2.63 -5.83 -20.78
N LYS A 276 -3.58 -6.76 -20.81
CA LYS A 276 -4.69 -6.82 -19.86
C LYS A 276 -4.22 -7.62 -18.65
N LEU A 277 -4.01 -6.94 -17.53
CA LEU A 277 -3.56 -7.58 -16.28
C LEU A 277 -4.55 -8.66 -15.81
N GLY A 278 -4.02 -9.74 -15.30
CA GLY A 278 -4.80 -10.78 -14.64
C GLY A 278 -5.28 -10.34 -13.25
N LYS A 279 -5.93 -11.27 -12.56
CA LYS A 279 -6.45 -11.10 -11.20
C LYS A 279 -6.07 -12.31 -10.35
N ALA A 280 -5.43 -12.09 -9.23
CA ALA A 280 -5.15 -13.14 -8.25
C ALA A 280 -5.71 -12.74 -6.87
N PRO A 281 -6.11 -13.72 -6.02
CA PRO A 281 -6.39 -13.42 -4.63
C PRO A 281 -5.18 -12.78 -3.97
N SER A 282 -5.42 -11.79 -3.12
CA SER A 282 -4.40 -11.27 -2.23
C SER A 282 -4.48 -12.12 -0.96
N ASN A 283 -3.45 -12.90 -0.71
CA ASN A 283 -3.41 -13.74 0.48
C ASN A 283 -3.27 -12.84 1.72
N GLY A 284 -4.31 -12.81 2.54
CA GLY A 284 -4.33 -12.15 3.84
C GLY A 284 -3.54 -12.89 4.89
#